data_5341e2bbf6d99b4b57f1f19f7fc8f7ce
#
_entry.id   5341e2bbf6d99b4b57f1f19f7fc8f7ce
#
_cell.length_a   1.000
_cell.length_b   1.000
_cell.length_c   1.000
_cell.angle_alpha   90.00
_cell.angle_beta   90.00
_cell.angle_gamma   90.00
#
_symmetry.space_group_name_H-M   'P 1'
#
loop_
_entity.id
_entity.type
_entity.pdbx_description
1 polymer ?
#
loop_
_entity_poly.entity_id
_entity_poly.type
_entity_poly.pdbx_seq_one_letter_code
_entity_poly.pdbx_strand_id
1 'polypeptide(L)'
;MSVTAFKIDIITPEETYFSGEAVSLVVPGIQGYLGVLVNHAPLVTPLGSGRVDMRLADRTEKTFEIEGGFLEVASNQATLLVEKIKALSGASAPTA
;
A
#
# COMPACT_ATOMS: atom_id res chain seq x y z
N MET A 1 8.83 -18.37 15.18
CA MET A 1 8.14 -17.12 15.40
C MET A 1 7.17 -16.82 14.29
N SER A 2 6.01 -16.32 14.63
CA SER A 2 5.08 -15.97 13.58
C SER A 2 5.39 -14.59 13.03
N VAL A 3 5.13 -14.44 11.75
CA VAL A 3 5.23 -13.17 11.09
C VAL A 3 3.86 -12.55 11.12
N THR A 4 3.74 -11.37 11.73
CA THR A 4 2.44 -10.73 11.91
C THR A 4 2.26 -9.49 11.06
N ALA A 5 3.27 -9.09 10.29
CA ALA A 5 3.19 -7.92 9.45
C ALA A 5 4.13 -8.07 8.27
N PHE A 6 3.96 -7.23 7.27
CA PHE A 6 4.90 -7.16 6.15
C PHE A 6 5.41 -5.74 6.02
N LYS A 7 6.58 -5.60 5.45
CA LYS A 7 7.15 -4.28 5.23
C LYS A 7 6.48 -3.64 4.03
N ILE A 8 6.21 -2.33 4.13
CA ILE A 8 5.59 -1.58 3.04
C ILE A 8 6.39 -0.31 2.80
N ASP A 9 6.76 -0.08 1.56
CA ASP A 9 7.39 1.16 1.13
C ASP A 9 6.57 1.74 0.00
N ILE A 10 6.33 3.05 0.06
CA ILE A 10 5.66 3.78 -1.00
C ILE A 10 6.66 4.79 -1.53
N ILE A 11 6.99 4.68 -2.81
CA ILE A 11 8.06 5.45 -3.42
C ILE A 11 7.49 6.26 -4.58
N THR A 12 7.79 7.54 -4.60
CA THR A 12 7.47 8.43 -5.72
C THR A 12 8.77 8.82 -6.42
N PRO A 13 8.70 9.47 -7.58
CA PRO A 13 9.94 9.89 -8.23
C PRO A 13 10.80 10.83 -7.38
N GLU A 14 10.19 11.56 -6.46
CA GLU A 14 10.93 12.53 -5.66
C GLU A 14 11.45 11.97 -4.34
N GLU A 15 10.80 10.94 -3.80
CA GLU A 15 11.13 10.54 -2.44
C GLU A 15 10.52 9.22 -2.05
N THR A 16 10.99 8.68 -0.94
CA THR A 16 10.26 7.62 -0.25
C THR A 16 9.15 8.30 0.52
N TYR A 17 7.93 8.14 0.03
CA TYR A 17 6.79 8.82 0.60
C TYR A 17 6.38 8.25 1.95
N PHE A 18 6.49 6.94 2.11
CA PHE A 18 6.11 6.27 3.33
C PHE A 18 6.87 4.96 3.46
N SER A 19 7.22 4.60 4.69
CA SER A 19 7.86 3.32 4.96
C SER A 19 7.39 2.85 6.33
N GLY A 20 7.02 1.58 6.45
CA GLY A 20 6.54 1.06 7.70
C GLY A 20 6.19 -0.41 7.61
N GLU A 21 5.35 -0.86 8.54
CA GLU A 21 4.89 -2.24 8.58
C GLU A 21 3.37 -2.26 8.55
N ALA A 22 2.82 -3.13 7.72
CA ALA A 22 1.39 -3.22 7.52
C ALA A 22 0.90 -4.64 7.73
N VAL A 23 -0.39 -4.76 7.98
CA VAL A 23 -1.04 -6.07 8.08
C VAL A 23 -1.99 -6.29 6.92
N SER A 24 -2.39 -5.23 6.24
CA SER A 24 -3.20 -5.38 5.03
C SER A 24 -3.02 -4.17 4.13
N LEU A 25 -3.18 -4.40 2.84
CA LEU A 25 -3.02 -3.37 1.83
C LEU A 25 -4.00 -3.68 0.70
N VAL A 26 -4.76 -2.68 0.26
CA VAL A 26 -5.66 -2.82 -0.88
C VAL A 26 -5.28 -1.76 -1.90
N VAL A 27 -5.06 -2.16 -3.13
CA VAL A 27 -4.58 -1.27 -4.18
C VAL A 27 -5.43 -1.39 -5.44
N PRO A 28 -5.48 -0.32 -6.26
CA PRO A 28 -6.25 -0.36 -7.50
C PRO A 28 -5.42 -0.97 -8.62
N GLY A 29 -5.54 -2.27 -8.79
CA GLY A 29 -4.94 -2.92 -9.94
C GLY A 29 -5.65 -2.52 -11.22
N ILE A 30 -5.01 -2.75 -12.36
CA ILE A 30 -5.61 -2.37 -13.63
C ILE A 30 -6.90 -3.15 -13.86
N GLN A 31 -6.97 -4.37 -13.41
CA GLN A 31 -8.15 -5.20 -13.62
C GLN A 31 -9.06 -5.25 -12.41
N GLY A 32 -8.84 -4.40 -11.43
CA GLY A 32 -9.66 -4.37 -10.24
C GLY A 32 -8.80 -4.28 -9.01
N TYR A 33 -9.42 -4.00 -7.89
CA TYR A 33 -8.71 -3.88 -6.63
C TYR A 33 -8.18 -5.24 -6.21
N LEU A 34 -7.00 -5.22 -5.61
CA LEU A 34 -6.45 -6.45 -5.07
C LEU A 34 -5.91 -6.21 -3.67
N GLY A 35 -5.95 -7.24 -2.85
CA GLY A 35 -5.50 -7.16 -1.47
C GLY A 35 -4.21 -7.91 -1.25
N VAL A 36 -3.38 -7.37 -0.37
CA VAL A 36 -2.12 -7.99 0.04
C VAL A 36 -2.17 -8.19 1.53
N LEU A 37 -1.95 -9.41 1.96
CA LEU A 37 -1.86 -9.76 3.36
C LEU A 37 -0.48 -10.28 3.68
N VAL A 38 -0.26 -10.57 4.94
CA VAL A 38 1.03 -11.08 5.40
C VAL A 38 1.41 -12.33 4.61
N ASN A 39 2.66 -12.41 4.19
CA ASN A 39 3.21 -13.55 3.45
C ASN A 39 2.55 -13.78 2.09
N HIS A 40 2.06 -12.73 1.48
CA HIS A 40 1.48 -12.84 0.15
C HIS A 40 2.52 -13.37 -0.86
N ALA A 41 2.06 -14.17 -1.79
CA ALA A 41 2.93 -14.72 -2.82
C ALA A 41 3.56 -13.60 -3.65
N PRO A 42 4.76 -13.85 -4.22
CA PRO A 42 5.40 -12.83 -5.04
C PRO A 42 4.53 -12.39 -6.20
N LEU A 43 4.58 -11.09 -6.48
CA LEU A 43 3.70 -10.51 -7.47
C LEU A 43 4.30 -9.20 -7.98
N VAL A 44 4.17 -8.93 -9.27
CA VAL A 44 4.43 -7.61 -9.83
C VAL A 44 3.24 -7.29 -10.70
N THR A 45 2.60 -6.15 -10.45
CA THR A 45 1.41 -5.80 -11.20
C THR A 45 1.34 -4.29 -11.40
N PRO A 46 0.90 -3.85 -12.59
CA PRO A 46 0.67 -2.42 -12.78
C PRO A 46 -0.57 -1.97 -12.05
N LEU A 47 -0.58 -0.71 -11.66
CA LEU A 47 -1.68 -0.10 -10.92
C LEU A 47 -2.35 0.97 -11.77
N GLY A 48 -3.65 1.13 -11.56
CA GLY A 48 -4.38 2.22 -12.17
C GLY A 48 -4.53 3.38 -11.22
N SER A 49 -5.48 4.25 -11.51
CA SER A 49 -5.81 5.35 -10.62
C SER A 49 -6.86 4.86 -9.64
N GLY A 50 -6.73 5.24 -8.40
CA GLY A 50 -7.71 4.88 -7.41
C GLY A 50 -7.17 4.99 -6.01
N ARG A 51 -7.87 4.32 -5.10
CA ARG A 51 -7.64 4.47 -3.68
C ARG A 51 -6.80 3.32 -3.14
N VAL A 52 -5.83 3.67 -2.31
CA VAL A 52 -5.03 2.69 -1.58
C VAL A 52 -5.45 2.75 -0.12
N ASP A 53 -5.83 1.61 0.42
CA ASP A 53 -6.16 1.50 1.83
C ASP A 53 -5.13 0.61 2.50
N MET A 54 -4.64 1.05 3.64
CA MET A 54 -3.56 0.35 4.32
C MET A 54 -3.83 0.33 5.81
N ARG A 55 -3.74 -0.85 6.40
CA ARG A 55 -3.79 -0.98 7.84
C ARG A 55 -2.40 -1.33 8.33
N LEU A 56 -1.88 -0.50 9.23
CA LEU A 56 -0.54 -0.67 9.76
C LEU A 56 -0.52 -1.62 10.96
N ALA A 57 0.68 -2.08 11.29
CA ALA A 57 0.84 -3.02 12.38
C ALA A 57 0.41 -2.43 13.73
N ASP A 58 0.47 -1.13 13.88
CA ASP A 58 0.06 -0.45 15.11
C ASP A 58 -1.43 -0.13 15.12
N ARG A 59 -2.18 -0.68 14.15
CA ARG A 59 -3.63 -0.51 14.00
C ARG A 59 -4.05 0.82 13.41
N THR A 60 -3.12 1.67 13.04
CA THR A 60 -3.44 2.90 12.33
C THR A 60 -3.86 2.56 10.92
N GLU A 61 -4.86 3.27 10.39
CA GLU A 61 -5.28 3.10 9.02
C GLU A 61 -4.93 4.35 8.23
N LYS A 62 -4.41 4.15 7.05
CA LYS A 62 -4.06 5.25 6.16
C LYS A 62 -4.67 5.00 4.79
N THR A 63 -5.12 6.06 4.17
CA THR A 63 -5.73 6.00 2.86
C THR A 63 -5.12 7.05 1.96
N PHE A 64 -4.81 6.64 0.75
CA PHE A 64 -4.22 7.52 -0.25
C PHE A 64 -4.97 7.39 -1.56
N GLU A 65 -4.80 8.38 -2.42
CA GLU A 65 -5.25 8.29 -3.79
C GLU A 65 -4.01 8.32 -4.67
N ILE A 66 -3.93 7.40 -5.63
CA ILE A 66 -2.76 7.31 -6.50
C ILE A 66 -3.19 7.37 -7.96
N GLU A 67 -2.23 7.74 -8.81
CA GLU A 67 -2.42 7.70 -10.25
C GLU A 67 -1.26 6.93 -10.85
N GLY A 68 -1.57 5.71 -11.30
CA GLY A 68 -0.59 4.90 -11.98
C GLY A 68 0.53 4.40 -11.09
N GLY A 69 1.23 3.42 -11.56
CA GLY A 69 2.37 2.88 -10.85
C GLY A 69 2.43 1.38 -10.92
N PHE A 70 3.19 0.81 -10.01
CA PHE A 70 3.38 -0.62 -9.93
C PHE A 70 3.39 -1.06 -8.47
N LEU A 71 2.92 -2.27 -8.25
CA LEU A 71 3.07 -2.92 -6.95
C LEU A 71 3.99 -4.11 -7.14
N GLU A 72 4.98 -4.23 -6.27
CA GLU A 72 5.84 -5.40 -6.21
C GLU A 72 5.73 -6.02 -4.83
N VAL A 73 5.48 -7.33 -4.78
CA VAL A 73 5.44 -8.06 -3.52
C VAL A 73 6.46 -9.19 -3.62
N ALA A 74 7.34 -9.28 -2.66
CA ALA A 74 8.31 -10.36 -2.59
C ALA A 74 8.86 -10.43 -1.18
N SER A 75 9.07 -11.65 -0.71
CA SER A 75 9.72 -11.89 0.58
C SER A 75 9.07 -11.09 1.71
N ASN A 76 7.75 -11.13 1.75
CA ASN A 76 6.96 -10.45 2.78
C ASN A 76 7.22 -8.95 2.82
N GLN A 77 7.42 -8.36 1.66
CA GLN A 77 7.62 -6.93 1.52
C GLN A 77 6.85 -6.45 0.31
N ALA A 78 6.13 -5.34 0.47
CA ALA A 78 5.39 -4.72 -0.61
C ALA A 78 6.01 -3.37 -0.93
N THR A 79 6.19 -3.08 -2.21
CA THR A 79 6.72 -1.80 -2.65
C THR A 79 5.74 -1.22 -3.66
N LEU A 80 5.28 -0.01 -3.37
CA LEU A 80 4.43 0.74 -4.28
C LEU A 80 5.28 1.81 -4.94
N LEU A 81 5.39 1.73 -6.26
CA LEU A 81 6.08 2.73 -7.05
C LEU A 81 5.00 3.51 -7.77
N VAL A 82 4.75 4.75 -7.35
CA VAL A 82 3.62 5.52 -7.87
C VAL A 82 4.09 6.85 -8.43
N GLU A 83 3.40 7.29 -9.48
CA GLU A 83 3.73 8.57 -10.10
C GLU A 83 3.21 9.73 -9.28
N LYS A 84 1.99 9.62 -8.78
CA LYS A 84 1.37 10.67 -7.99
C LYS A 84 0.63 10.05 -6.83
N ILE A 85 0.68 10.72 -5.68
CA ILE A 85 0.02 10.24 -4.49
C ILE A 85 -0.50 11.42 -3.70
N LYS A 86 -1.65 11.22 -3.08
CA LYS A 86 -2.30 12.25 -2.27
C LYS A 86 -2.91 11.59 -1.06
N ALA A 87 -2.59 12.10 0.11
CA ALA A 87 -3.20 11.59 1.33
C ALA A 87 -4.66 12.02 1.39
N LEU A 88 -5.53 11.12 1.80
CA LEU A 88 -6.94 11.43 1.97
C LEU A 88 -7.18 11.72 3.43
N SER A 89 -7.20 13.01 3.76
CA SER A 89 -7.26 13.42 5.15
C SER A 89 -8.49 12.93 5.88
N GLY A 90 -9.58 12.83 5.18
CA GLY A 90 -10.79 12.32 5.81
C GLY A 90 -10.63 10.91 6.28
N ALA A 91 -9.85 10.14 5.56
CA ALA A 91 -9.64 8.76 5.95
C ALA A 91 -8.74 8.66 7.16
N SER A 92 -7.86 9.59 7.30
CA SER A 92 -6.97 9.54 8.45
C SER A 92 -7.66 10.01 9.70
N ALA A 93 -8.76 10.69 9.53
CA ALA A 93 -9.48 11.12 10.70
C ALA A 93 -10.41 10.03 11.06
N PRO A 94 -10.20 9.45 11.92
CA PRO A 94 -11.04 8.41 12.20
C PRO A 94 -12.20 8.85 12.78
N THR A 95 -12.41 9.25 12.48
CA THR A 95 -13.05 9.58 12.78
C THR A 95 -13.64 9.61 13.17
N ALA A 96 -13.77 9.72 13.28
CA ALA A 96 -14.31 9.96 13.76
C ALA A 96 -14.81 9.75 13.97
#